data_a4d96267cee879444aaacfa054007c90
#
_entry.id   a4d96267cee879444aaacfa054007c90
#
_cell.length_a   1.000
_cell.length_b   1.000
_cell.length_c   1.000
_cell.angle_alpha   90.00
_cell.angle_beta   90.00
_cell.angle_gamma   90.00
#
_symmetry.space_group_name_H-M   'P 1'
#
loop_
_entity.id
_entity.type
_entity.pdbx_description
1 polymer ?
#
loop_
_entity_poly.entity_id
_entity_poly.type
_entity_poly.pdbx_seq_one_letter_code
_entity_poly.pdbx_strand_id
1 'polypeptide(L)'
;MKPVFTHCAFHVRDLERSVAFYREFCGLKIVEEHGEGPNDHAVWMTEDGREGEYVFVLLLGGLGHQQRDADLSHFGFAVGSKSEVDEVAHRGQAAGMLAWPPKAFPFPVGYRCALRDPDGYLVEFSYGQPLGPGAET
;
A
#
# COMPACT_ATOMS: atom_id res chain seq x y z
N MET A 1 10.14 -5.65 27.98
CA MET A 1 9.40 -4.85 26.98
C MET A 1 9.39 -5.58 25.63
N LYS A 2 8.24 -5.64 24.99
CA LYS A 2 8.14 -6.23 23.64
C LYS A 2 8.23 -5.12 22.59
N PRO A 3 8.96 -5.34 21.48
CA PRO A 3 8.95 -4.38 20.38
C PRO A 3 7.56 -4.24 19.77
N VAL A 4 7.29 -3.07 19.20
CA VAL A 4 6.04 -2.75 18.51
C VAL A 4 6.38 -2.32 17.09
N PHE A 5 5.64 -2.82 16.11
CA PHE A 5 5.80 -2.41 14.72
C PHE A 5 5.42 -0.94 14.56
N THR A 6 6.31 -0.14 13.99
CA THR A 6 6.09 1.29 13.83
C THR A 6 6.15 1.78 12.39
N HIS A 7 6.93 1.15 11.55
CA HIS A 7 7.08 1.64 10.18
C HIS A 7 7.65 0.58 9.24
N CYS A 8 7.42 0.81 7.97
CA CYS A 8 8.19 0.23 6.89
C CYS A 8 8.76 1.37 6.05
N ALA A 9 9.95 1.18 5.49
CA ALA A 9 10.60 2.19 4.67
C ALA A 9 11.09 1.54 3.39
N PHE A 10 10.85 2.19 2.27
CA PHE A 10 11.28 1.68 0.97
C PHE A 10 11.57 2.83 0.00
N HIS A 11 12.46 2.55 -0.93
CA HIS A 11 12.88 3.52 -1.92
C HIS A 11 11.85 3.70 -3.02
N VAL A 12 11.67 4.96 -3.42
CA VAL A 12 10.85 5.33 -4.57
C VAL A 12 11.65 6.25 -5.49
N ARG A 13 11.42 6.12 -6.80
CA ARG A 13 12.15 6.92 -7.79
C ARG A 13 11.59 8.33 -7.93
N ASP A 14 10.31 8.50 -7.66
CA ASP A 14 9.58 9.77 -7.83
C ASP A 14 8.61 9.92 -6.67
N LEU A 15 8.97 10.76 -5.69
CA LEU A 15 8.15 10.96 -4.49
C LEU A 15 6.76 11.49 -4.82
N GLU A 16 6.64 12.41 -5.76
CA GLU A 16 5.35 13.00 -6.11
C GLU A 16 4.38 11.95 -6.65
N ARG A 17 4.85 11.08 -7.54
CA ARG A 17 4.03 10.00 -8.10
C ARG A 17 3.65 8.97 -7.04
N SER A 18 4.58 8.62 -6.18
CA SER A 18 4.31 7.64 -5.11
C SER A 18 3.36 8.20 -4.07
N VAL A 19 3.54 9.44 -3.65
CA VAL A 19 2.61 10.11 -2.73
C VAL A 19 1.21 10.16 -3.34
N ALA A 20 1.09 10.50 -4.63
CA ALA A 20 -0.20 10.53 -5.31
C ALA A 20 -0.88 9.15 -5.31
N PHE A 21 -0.12 8.09 -5.58
CA PHE A 21 -0.64 6.72 -5.55
C PHE A 21 -1.18 6.36 -4.16
N TYR A 22 -0.38 6.54 -3.11
CA TYR A 22 -0.78 6.14 -1.76
C TYR A 22 -1.90 7.02 -1.20
N ARG A 23 -1.96 8.28 -1.61
CA ARG A 23 -3.09 9.16 -1.28
C ARG A 23 -4.36 8.71 -1.99
N GLU A 24 -4.30 8.46 -3.28
CA GLU A 24 -5.47 8.17 -4.12
C GLU A 24 -6.05 6.78 -3.87
N PHE A 25 -5.19 5.75 -3.86
CA PHE A 25 -5.66 4.37 -3.75
C PHE A 25 -5.74 3.86 -2.32
N CYS A 26 -4.88 4.34 -1.43
CA CYS A 26 -4.78 3.84 -0.06
C CYS A 26 -5.33 4.81 0.99
N GLY A 27 -5.69 6.03 0.60
CA GLY A 27 -6.23 7.01 1.53
C GLY A 27 -5.21 7.53 2.54
N LEU A 28 -3.91 7.41 2.26
CA LEU A 28 -2.87 7.88 3.17
C LEU A 28 -2.68 9.39 3.04
N LYS A 29 -2.21 10.00 4.13
CA LYS A 29 -1.84 11.41 4.17
C LYS A 29 -0.41 11.57 4.62
N ILE A 30 0.23 12.67 4.22
CA ILE A 30 1.58 13.02 4.67
C ILE A 30 1.48 13.54 6.12
N VAL A 31 2.32 13.00 7.00
CA VAL A 31 2.42 13.45 8.39
C VAL A 31 3.80 14.04 8.71
N GLU A 32 4.81 13.74 7.93
CA GLU A 32 6.16 14.25 8.10
C GLU A 32 6.86 14.28 6.75
N GLU A 33 7.68 15.28 6.53
CA GLU A 33 8.53 15.38 5.34
C GLU A 33 9.83 16.05 5.76
N HIS A 34 10.97 15.46 5.37
CA HIS A 34 12.26 16.04 5.69
C HIS A 34 13.29 15.70 4.63
N GLY A 35 14.39 16.49 4.63
CA GLY A 35 15.38 16.43 3.57
C GLY A 35 14.89 17.16 2.32
N GLU A 36 15.81 17.61 1.51
CA GLU A 36 15.51 18.32 0.26
C GLU A 36 16.36 17.82 -0.90
N GLY A 37 17.39 17.05 -0.58
CA GLY A 37 18.34 16.57 -1.57
C GLY A 37 17.92 15.24 -2.19
N PRO A 38 18.64 14.82 -3.23
CA PRO A 38 18.32 13.58 -3.94
C PRO A 38 18.60 12.33 -3.14
N ASN A 39 19.31 12.41 -2.01
CA ASN A 39 19.71 11.24 -1.21
C ASN A 39 19.19 11.27 0.21
N ASP A 40 18.45 12.29 0.62
CA ASP A 40 17.97 12.43 1.99
C ASP A 40 16.50 12.85 2.10
N HIS A 41 15.80 12.98 0.98
CA HIS A 41 14.40 13.38 0.97
C HIS A 41 13.51 12.18 1.33
N ALA A 42 12.70 12.33 2.36
CA ALA A 42 11.79 11.29 2.84
C ALA A 42 10.42 11.88 3.16
N VAL A 43 9.38 11.11 2.89
CA VAL A 43 7.99 11.47 3.20
C VAL A 43 7.39 10.34 4.05
N TRP A 44 6.76 10.71 5.16
CA TRP A 44 6.05 9.78 6.02
C TRP A 44 4.55 9.91 5.77
N MET A 45 3.89 8.80 5.54
CA MET A 45 2.45 8.75 5.30
C MET A 45 1.77 7.76 6.24
N THR A 46 0.54 8.06 6.63
CA THR A 46 -0.27 7.15 7.44
C THR A 46 -1.76 7.40 7.19
N GLU A 47 -2.58 6.55 7.77
CA GLU A 47 -4.03 6.69 7.73
C GLU A 47 -4.49 7.77 8.72
N ASP A 48 -5.59 8.43 8.37
CA ASP A 48 -6.23 9.38 9.27
C ASP A 48 -6.69 8.66 10.54
N GLY A 49 -6.33 9.21 11.70
CA GLY A 49 -6.63 8.61 12.99
C GLY A 49 -5.60 7.59 13.48
N ARG A 50 -4.60 7.23 12.68
CA ARG A 50 -3.56 6.27 13.08
C ARG A 50 -2.16 6.87 13.14
N GLU A 51 -2.05 8.17 13.28
CA GLU A 51 -0.78 8.91 13.23
C GLU A 51 0.22 8.47 14.30
N GLY A 52 -0.26 7.98 15.43
CA GLY A 52 0.61 7.51 16.53
C GLY A 52 0.89 6.02 16.50
N GLU A 53 0.42 5.28 15.48
CA GLU A 53 0.53 3.83 15.44
C GLU A 53 1.63 3.35 14.51
N TYR A 54 1.59 3.78 13.24
CA TYR A 54 2.60 3.39 12.27
C TYR A 54 2.66 4.38 11.10
N VAL A 55 3.76 4.31 10.34
CA VAL A 55 3.92 5.10 9.12
C VAL A 55 4.55 4.28 8.00
N PHE A 56 4.22 4.66 6.76
CA PHE A 56 4.98 4.28 5.58
C PHE A 56 6.00 5.38 5.31
N VAL A 57 7.26 5.01 5.19
CA VAL A 57 8.35 5.95 4.89
C VAL A 57 8.77 5.75 3.44
N LEU A 58 8.58 6.77 2.63
CA LEU A 58 9.00 6.79 1.23
C LEU A 58 10.34 7.54 1.15
N LEU A 59 11.38 6.83 0.73
CA LEU A 59 12.74 7.37 0.63
C LEU A 59 13.05 7.63 -0.84
N LEU A 60 13.35 8.88 -1.19
CA LEU A 60 13.73 9.18 -2.57
C LEU A 60 15.03 8.46 -2.93
N GLY A 61 15.04 7.78 -4.05
CA GLY A 61 16.22 7.10 -4.57
C GLY A 61 15.92 5.69 -5.07
N GLY A 62 16.98 4.98 -5.42
CA GLY A 62 16.86 3.61 -5.89
C GLY A 62 16.52 3.48 -7.36
N LEU A 63 16.43 2.24 -7.83
CA LEU A 63 16.26 1.87 -9.23
C LEU A 63 14.87 1.29 -9.52
N GLY A 64 13.93 1.43 -8.59
CA GLY A 64 12.65 0.76 -8.67
C GLY A 64 12.71 -0.63 -8.04
N HIS A 65 11.55 -1.19 -7.80
CA HIS A 65 11.42 -2.52 -7.21
C HIS A 65 11.21 -3.56 -8.31
N GLN A 66 12.04 -4.60 -8.31
CA GLN A 66 11.93 -5.71 -9.25
C GLN A 66 11.56 -6.98 -8.48
N GLN A 67 10.54 -7.65 -8.95
CA GLN A 67 10.00 -8.83 -8.30
C GLN A 67 9.60 -9.85 -9.34
N ARG A 68 10.03 -11.11 -9.14
CA ARG A 68 9.68 -12.20 -10.06
C ARG A 68 8.20 -12.54 -9.91
N ASP A 69 7.60 -13.07 -10.98
CA ASP A 69 6.18 -13.42 -11.01
C ASP A 69 5.78 -14.42 -9.90
N ALA A 70 6.68 -15.34 -9.55
CA ALA A 70 6.43 -16.31 -8.49
C ALA A 70 6.62 -15.76 -7.07
N ASP A 71 7.18 -14.56 -6.94
CA ASP A 71 7.37 -13.90 -5.64
C ASP A 71 6.11 -13.11 -5.31
N LEU A 72 5.41 -13.54 -4.27
CA LEU A 72 4.15 -12.94 -3.84
C LEU A 72 4.32 -11.95 -2.68
N SER A 73 5.54 -11.51 -2.41
CA SER A 73 5.81 -10.53 -1.35
C SER A 73 5.02 -9.25 -1.61
N HIS A 74 4.30 -8.78 -0.60
CA HIS A 74 3.43 -7.62 -0.72
C HIS A 74 3.11 -7.06 0.65
N PHE A 75 2.48 -5.90 0.67
CA PHE A 75 1.80 -5.38 1.84
C PHE A 75 0.38 -4.98 1.44
N GLY A 76 -0.51 -4.82 2.41
CA GLY A 76 -1.91 -4.68 2.06
C GLY A 76 -2.73 -3.80 2.98
N PHE A 77 -3.89 -3.43 2.45
CA PHE A 77 -4.89 -2.60 3.11
C PHE A 77 -6.22 -3.33 3.11
N ALA A 78 -6.92 -3.27 4.22
CA ALA A 78 -8.28 -3.78 4.31
C ALA A 78 -9.25 -2.68 3.86
N VAL A 79 -10.27 -3.10 3.10
CA VAL A 79 -11.39 -2.23 2.70
C VAL A 79 -12.68 -2.75 3.32
N GLY A 80 -13.75 -1.96 3.21
CA GLY A 80 -15.01 -2.23 3.94
C GLY A 80 -15.98 -3.17 3.26
N SER A 81 -15.76 -3.53 1.99
CA SER A 81 -16.69 -4.39 1.23
C SER A 81 -16.03 -5.00 0.01
N LYS A 82 -16.64 -6.05 -0.54
CA LYS A 82 -16.21 -6.64 -1.81
C LYS A 82 -16.31 -5.63 -2.96
N SER A 83 -17.34 -4.80 -2.95
CA SER A 83 -17.51 -3.78 -3.99
C SER A 83 -16.37 -2.75 -3.98
N GLU A 84 -15.80 -2.44 -2.82
CA GLU A 84 -14.63 -1.56 -2.75
C GLU A 84 -13.39 -2.22 -3.32
N VAL A 85 -13.21 -3.54 -3.14
CA VAL A 85 -12.12 -4.27 -3.83
C VAL A 85 -12.29 -4.17 -5.34
N ASP A 86 -13.50 -4.41 -5.85
CA ASP A 86 -13.78 -4.32 -7.29
C ASP A 86 -13.56 -2.91 -7.83
N GLU A 87 -13.91 -1.90 -7.06
CA GLU A 87 -13.72 -0.50 -7.45
C GLU A 87 -12.23 -0.15 -7.56
N VAL A 88 -11.42 -0.55 -6.56
CA VAL A 88 -9.97 -0.35 -6.61
C VAL A 88 -9.37 -1.06 -7.82
N ALA A 89 -9.77 -2.31 -8.06
CA ALA A 89 -9.29 -3.06 -9.21
C ALA A 89 -9.64 -2.39 -10.53
N HIS A 90 -10.87 -1.87 -10.66
CA HIS A 90 -11.32 -1.16 -11.85
C HIS A 90 -10.50 0.11 -12.10
N ARG A 91 -10.31 0.91 -11.06
CA ARG A 91 -9.50 2.14 -11.13
C ARG A 91 -8.04 1.81 -11.42
N GLY A 92 -7.50 0.79 -10.78
CA GLY A 92 -6.13 0.34 -11.01
C GLY A 92 -5.92 -0.16 -12.43
N GLN A 93 -6.88 -0.91 -12.98
CA GLN A 93 -6.82 -1.37 -14.36
C GLN A 93 -6.84 -0.20 -15.35
N ALA A 94 -7.70 0.79 -15.11
CA ALA A 94 -7.76 1.99 -15.94
C ALA A 94 -6.44 2.77 -15.94
N ALA A 95 -5.69 2.72 -14.84
CA ALA A 95 -4.39 3.36 -14.70
C ALA A 95 -3.21 2.46 -15.14
N GLY A 96 -3.49 1.24 -15.59
CA GLY A 96 -2.44 0.29 -16.01
C GLY A 96 -1.65 -0.33 -14.86
N MET A 97 -2.23 -0.36 -13.65
CA MET A 97 -1.55 -0.80 -12.43
C MET A 97 -2.06 -2.13 -11.86
N LEU A 98 -3.09 -2.74 -12.43
CA LEU A 98 -3.67 -3.96 -11.90
C LEU A 98 -2.71 -5.14 -12.07
N ALA A 99 -2.32 -5.76 -10.94
CA ALA A 99 -1.46 -6.95 -10.93
C ALA A 99 -2.27 -8.22 -10.68
N TRP A 100 -3.12 -8.22 -9.67
CA TRP A 100 -3.97 -9.36 -9.33
C TRP A 100 -5.44 -8.94 -9.44
N PRO A 101 -6.19 -9.49 -10.43
CA PRO A 101 -7.63 -9.24 -10.50
C PRO A 101 -8.34 -9.72 -9.24
N PRO A 102 -9.53 -9.18 -8.93
CA PRO A 102 -10.29 -9.62 -7.76
C PRO A 102 -10.54 -11.12 -7.78
N LYS A 103 -10.30 -11.76 -6.64
CA LYS A 103 -10.49 -13.20 -6.48
C LYS A 103 -10.80 -13.52 -5.02
N ALA A 104 -11.72 -14.44 -4.82
CA ALA A 104 -12.09 -14.95 -3.51
C ALA A 104 -11.15 -16.10 -3.10
N PHE A 105 -10.70 -16.05 -1.85
CA PHE A 105 -9.92 -17.09 -1.20
C PHE A 105 -10.59 -17.45 0.13
N PRO A 106 -10.35 -18.66 0.66
CA PRO A 106 -10.85 -19.01 1.99
C PRO A 106 -10.28 -18.09 3.07
N PHE A 107 -11.02 -17.93 4.18
CA PHE A 107 -10.51 -17.26 5.36
C PHE A 107 -9.13 -17.86 5.74
N PRO A 108 -8.12 -17.08 6.14
CA PRO A 108 -8.17 -15.63 6.47
C PRO A 108 -7.82 -14.68 5.32
N VAL A 109 -7.64 -15.17 4.09
CA VAL A 109 -7.24 -14.32 2.98
C VAL A 109 -8.37 -13.41 2.49
N GLY A 110 -9.56 -13.97 2.28
CA GLY A 110 -10.73 -13.23 1.86
C GLY A 110 -10.74 -12.87 0.37
N TYR A 111 -11.53 -11.86 0.03
CA TYR A 111 -11.67 -11.35 -1.35
C TYR A 111 -10.65 -10.23 -1.56
N ARG A 112 -9.81 -10.36 -2.57
CA ARG A 112 -8.69 -9.42 -2.75
C ARG A 112 -8.37 -9.14 -4.21
N CYS A 113 -7.71 -7.99 -4.41
CA CYS A 113 -6.99 -7.65 -5.63
C CYS A 113 -5.64 -7.05 -5.24
N ALA A 114 -4.77 -6.81 -6.22
CA ALA A 114 -3.52 -6.09 -5.97
C ALA A 114 -3.18 -5.18 -7.14
N LEU A 115 -2.60 -4.04 -6.81
CA LEU A 115 -2.03 -3.10 -7.75
C LEU A 115 -0.51 -3.10 -7.60
N ARG A 116 0.21 -2.71 -8.66
CA ARG A 116 1.61 -2.31 -8.54
C ARG A 116 1.66 -0.79 -8.39
N ASP A 117 2.41 -0.33 -7.38
CA ASP A 117 2.64 1.09 -7.22
C ASP A 117 3.60 1.61 -8.33
N PRO A 118 3.90 2.92 -8.39
CA PRO A 118 4.75 3.46 -9.45
C PRO A 118 6.15 2.84 -9.55
N ASP A 119 6.66 2.22 -8.49
CA ASP A 119 7.97 1.55 -8.48
C ASP A 119 7.88 0.03 -8.68
N GLY A 120 6.68 -0.53 -8.69
CA GLY A 120 6.47 -1.95 -8.88
C GLY A 120 6.21 -2.75 -7.59
N TYR A 121 6.05 -2.09 -6.45
CA TYR A 121 5.66 -2.77 -5.21
C TYR A 121 4.23 -3.27 -5.32
N LEU A 122 4.00 -4.52 -4.89
CA LEU A 122 2.65 -5.09 -4.86
C LEU A 122 1.90 -4.59 -3.64
N VAL A 123 0.72 -4.03 -3.87
CA VAL A 123 -0.16 -3.50 -2.84
C VAL A 123 -1.50 -4.21 -2.94
N GLU A 124 -1.85 -4.97 -1.91
CA GLU A 124 -3.09 -5.74 -1.85
C GLU A 124 -4.21 -4.91 -1.21
N PHE A 125 -5.42 -5.10 -1.73
CA PHE A 125 -6.65 -4.54 -1.14
C PHE A 125 -7.60 -5.71 -0.90
N SER A 126 -8.07 -5.88 0.34
CA SER A 126 -8.81 -7.07 0.72
C SER A 126 -10.00 -6.78 1.62
N TYR A 127 -10.99 -7.68 1.52
CA TYR A 127 -12.15 -7.71 2.39
C TYR A 127 -12.39 -9.13 2.91
N GLY A 128 -12.76 -9.25 4.19
CA GLY A 128 -13.02 -10.53 4.81
C GLY A 128 -11.82 -11.14 5.51
N GLN A 129 -10.76 -10.37 5.69
CA GLN A 129 -9.64 -10.74 6.56
C GLN A 129 -10.00 -10.46 8.02
N PRO A 130 -9.31 -11.09 9.00
CA PRO A 130 -9.60 -10.85 10.43
C PRO A 130 -9.00 -9.54 10.96
N LEU A 131 -8.70 -8.58 10.07
CA LEU A 131 -8.05 -7.32 10.39
C LEU A 131 -8.74 -6.18 9.64
N GLY A 132 -8.81 -5.02 10.27
CA GLY A 132 -9.28 -3.79 9.65
C GLY A 132 -10.78 -3.72 9.43
N PRO A 133 -11.25 -2.75 8.63
CA PRO A 133 -12.66 -2.62 8.29
C PRO A 133 -13.21 -3.88 7.64
N GLY A 134 -14.42 -4.28 8.03
CA GLY A 134 -15.03 -5.50 7.50
C GLY A 134 -14.42 -6.79 8.04
N ALA A 135 -13.63 -6.73 9.12
CA ALA A 135 -13.03 -7.93 9.71
C ALA A 135 -14.08 -8.92 10.16
N GLU A 136 -13.89 -10.18 9.79
CA GLU A 136 -14.70 -11.30 10.30
C GLU A 136 -14.11 -11.79 11.62
N THR A 137 -14.97 -11.99 12.59
CA THR A 137 -14.60 -12.48 13.94
C THR A 137 -15.05 -13.91 14.13
#